data_5147207d6af05f9950c6775af84e8aca
#
_entry.id   5147207d6af05f9950c6775af84e8aca
#
_cell.length_a   1.000
_cell.length_b   1.000
_cell.length_c   1.000
_cell.angle_alpha   90.00
_cell.angle_beta   90.00
_cell.angle_gamma   90.00
#
_symmetry.space_group_name_H-M   'P 1'
#
loop_
_entity.id
_entity.type
_entity.pdbx_description
1 polymer ?
#
loop_
_entity_poly.entity_id
_entity_poly.type
_entity_poly.pdbx_seq_one_letter_code
_entity_poly.pdbx_strand_id
1 'polypeptide(L)'
;MTMLNSSADRHRVARHKDPQKSAISNGSKLLPGIDQRSAWVRRCRDIIAEHLSDLGGADNCSAAERSIVRRASVIEVELEMLEAKFASAGQASGDDLDLYVRASGNLRRLLEAVGLQRRPRDVTDGHVEQIDRVLGYIREAAS
;
A
#
# COMPACT_ATOMS: atom_id res chain seq x y z
N MET A 1 -7.32 -37.57 46.71
CA MET A 1 -8.22 -37.24 45.56
C MET A 1 -7.92 -35.80 45.14
N THR A 2 -6.94 -35.63 44.28
CA THR A 2 -6.39 -34.33 43.92
C THR A 2 -6.74 -34.05 42.46
N MET A 3 -7.61 -33.07 42.22
CA MET A 3 -8.02 -32.64 40.90
C MET A 3 -6.94 -31.72 40.34
N LEU A 4 -6.24 -32.18 39.31
CA LEU A 4 -5.35 -31.37 38.48
C LEU A 4 -6.20 -30.53 37.49
N ASN A 5 -6.23 -29.24 37.73
CA ASN A 5 -6.84 -28.25 36.85
C ASN A 5 -5.76 -27.81 35.84
N SER A 6 -5.76 -28.43 34.66
CA SER A 6 -4.87 -28.01 33.56
C SER A 6 -5.49 -26.84 32.82
N SER A 7 -5.12 -25.65 33.23
CA SER A 7 -5.42 -24.40 32.55
C SER A 7 -4.48 -24.28 31.34
N ALA A 8 -4.97 -24.63 30.16
CA ALA A 8 -4.25 -24.38 28.90
C ALA A 8 -4.16 -22.87 28.67
N ASP A 9 -3.03 -22.32 28.99
CA ASP A 9 -2.67 -20.92 28.76
C ASP A 9 -2.50 -20.73 27.23
N ARG A 10 -3.56 -20.22 26.61
CA ARG A 10 -3.53 -19.83 25.22
C ARG A 10 -2.71 -18.55 25.13
N HIS A 11 -1.44 -18.67 24.78
CA HIS A 11 -0.60 -17.54 24.40
C HIS A 11 -1.24 -16.80 23.22
N ARG A 12 -2.09 -15.85 23.55
CA ARG A 12 -2.55 -14.83 22.63
C ARG A 12 -1.37 -13.91 22.38
N VAL A 13 -0.63 -14.15 21.29
CA VAL A 13 0.40 -13.22 20.83
C VAL A 13 -0.28 -11.87 20.61
N ALA A 14 -0.20 -11.02 21.61
CA ALA A 14 -0.64 -9.63 21.49
C ALA A 14 0.23 -9.00 20.41
N ARG A 15 -0.39 -8.63 19.28
CA ARG A 15 0.25 -7.77 18.28
C ARG A 15 0.69 -6.51 19.02
N HIS A 16 1.98 -6.39 19.23
CA HIS A 16 2.59 -5.22 19.85
C HIS A 16 2.26 -4.03 18.95
N LYS A 17 1.26 -3.24 19.34
CA LYS A 17 1.01 -1.94 18.72
C LYS A 17 2.18 -1.07 19.13
N ASP A 18 3.09 -0.85 18.19
CA ASP A 18 4.22 0.05 18.37
C ASP A 18 3.66 1.47 18.61
N PRO A 19 3.69 2.01 19.85
CA PRO A 19 2.96 3.23 20.19
C PRO A 19 3.60 4.50 19.61
N GLN A 20 4.71 4.38 18.91
CA GLN A 20 5.51 5.51 18.43
C GLN A 20 5.41 5.79 16.92
N LYS A 21 4.63 5.03 16.16
CA LYS A 21 4.47 5.34 14.72
C LYS A 21 3.57 6.54 14.53
N SER A 22 4.12 7.59 13.91
CA SER A 22 3.34 8.78 13.53
C SER A 22 2.17 8.38 12.62
N ALA A 23 1.14 9.24 12.54
CA ALA A 23 -0.01 9.03 11.67
C ALA A 23 0.35 8.86 10.18
N ILE A 24 1.52 9.39 9.77
CA ILE A 24 2.09 9.19 8.44
C ILE A 24 2.71 7.79 8.32
N SER A 25 3.49 7.35 9.32
CA SER A 25 4.17 6.06 9.31
C SER A 25 3.21 4.88 9.40
N ASN A 26 2.07 5.04 10.08
CA ASN A 26 1.03 4.01 10.19
C ASN A 26 -0.01 4.07 9.04
N GLY A 27 0.16 4.99 8.07
CA GLY A 27 -0.71 5.13 6.90
C GLY A 27 -2.06 5.78 7.17
N SER A 28 -2.36 6.23 8.41
CA SER A 28 -3.66 6.83 8.73
C SER A 28 -3.83 8.25 8.18
N LYS A 29 -2.72 8.96 7.92
CA LYS A 29 -2.70 10.27 7.27
C LYS A 29 -1.64 10.30 6.18
N LEU A 30 -1.99 10.84 5.03
CA LEU A 30 -1.04 11.01 3.93
C LEU A 30 -0.04 12.13 4.26
N LEU A 31 -0.54 13.26 4.73
CA LEU A 31 0.23 14.44 5.11
C LEU A 31 -0.33 15.04 6.41
N PRO A 32 0.50 15.61 7.30
CA PRO A 32 0.04 16.27 8.51
C PRO A 32 -0.64 17.61 8.19
N GLY A 33 -1.67 17.97 8.95
CA GLY A 33 -2.31 19.29 8.86
C GLY A 33 -3.18 19.53 7.63
N ILE A 34 -3.41 18.52 6.78
CA ILE A 34 -4.21 18.64 5.54
C ILE A 34 -5.55 17.92 5.70
N ASP A 35 -6.59 18.50 5.09
CA ASP A 35 -7.90 17.85 5.00
C ASP A 35 -7.80 16.56 4.18
N GLN A 36 -7.98 15.44 4.87
CA GLN A 36 -7.91 14.11 4.29
C GLN A 36 -9.09 13.79 3.34
N ARG A 37 -10.11 14.64 3.30
CA ARG A 37 -11.31 14.49 2.47
C ARG A 37 -11.21 15.25 1.14
N SER A 38 -10.18 16.07 0.94
CA SER A 38 -10.00 16.80 -0.31
C SER A 38 -9.91 15.84 -1.50
N ALA A 39 -10.39 16.28 -2.67
CA ALA A 39 -10.33 15.46 -3.90
C ALA A 39 -8.89 15.07 -4.24
N TRP A 40 -7.94 15.99 -4.05
CA TRP A 40 -6.52 15.76 -4.25
C TRP A 40 -5.98 14.61 -3.38
N VAL A 41 -6.28 14.64 -2.07
CA VAL A 41 -5.81 13.60 -1.14
C VAL A 41 -6.45 12.26 -1.44
N ARG A 42 -7.74 12.22 -1.80
CA ARG A 42 -8.41 10.98 -2.19
C ARG A 42 -7.76 10.39 -3.44
N ARG A 43 -7.58 11.20 -4.50
CA ARG A 43 -6.94 10.73 -5.73
C ARG A 43 -5.52 10.21 -5.47
N CYS A 44 -4.72 10.93 -4.68
CA CYS A 44 -3.38 10.49 -4.32
C CYS A 44 -3.38 9.15 -3.57
N ARG A 45 -4.35 8.90 -2.69
CA ARG A 45 -4.49 7.60 -2.00
C ARG A 45 -4.88 6.47 -2.94
N ASP A 46 -5.76 6.75 -3.90
CA ASP A 46 -6.17 5.76 -4.90
C ASP A 46 -4.96 5.30 -5.73
N ILE A 47 -4.15 6.24 -6.22
CA ILE A 47 -2.92 5.95 -6.97
C ILE A 47 -1.92 5.17 -6.11
N ILE A 48 -1.72 5.56 -4.85
CA ILE A 48 -0.86 4.82 -3.91
C ILE A 48 -1.34 3.37 -3.77
N ALA A 49 -2.64 3.17 -3.61
CA ALA A 49 -3.23 1.84 -3.46
C ALA A 49 -3.05 0.98 -4.71
N GLU A 50 -3.20 1.57 -5.90
CA GLU A 50 -2.96 0.92 -7.19
C GLU A 50 -1.51 0.47 -7.31
N HIS A 51 -0.52 1.36 -7.09
CA HIS A 51 0.90 1.00 -7.15
C HIS A 51 1.29 -0.06 -6.12
N LEU A 52 0.82 0.05 -4.89
CA LEU A 52 1.10 -0.95 -3.86
C LEU A 52 0.49 -2.31 -4.23
N SER A 53 -0.71 -2.31 -4.84
CA SER A 53 -1.33 -3.54 -5.34
C SER A 53 -0.49 -4.20 -6.43
N ASP A 54 0.04 -3.41 -7.36
CA ASP A 54 0.91 -3.90 -8.44
C ASP A 54 2.25 -4.44 -7.92
N LEU A 55 2.75 -3.89 -6.83
CA LEU A 55 3.95 -4.38 -6.14
C LEU A 55 3.70 -5.62 -5.25
N GLY A 56 2.50 -6.19 -5.29
CA GLY A 56 2.16 -7.40 -4.53
C GLY A 56 1.51 -7.13 -3.17
N GLY A 57 1.15 -5.89 -2.88
CA GLY A 57 0.50 -5.45 -1.65
C GLY A 57 1.44 -4.68 -0.71
N ALA A 58 0.87 -3.87 0.16
CA ALA A 58 1.62 -3.00 1.07
C ALA A 58 2.55 -3.77 2.01
N ASP A 59 2.17 -4.99 2.42
CA ASP A 59 2.95 -5.84 3.34
C ASP A 59 4.20 -6.42 2.66
N ASN A 60 4.17 -6.56 1.33
CA ASN A 60 5.29 -7.03 0.53
C ASN A 60 6.24 -5.90 0.06
N CYS A 61 5.93 -4.65 0.41
CA CYS A 61 6.74 -3.50 0.07
C CYS A 61 7.62 -3.06 1.25
N SER A 62 8.89 -2.82 0.96
CA SER A 62 9.80 -2.17 1.91
C SER A 62 9.37 -0.74 2.25
N ALA A 63 9.88 -0.18 3.34
CA ALA A 63 9.64 1.22 3.67
C ALA A 63 10.15 2.19 2.58
N ALA A 64 11.25 1.83 1.91
CA ALA A 64 11.80 2.61 0.80
C ALA A 64 10.87 2.59 -0.40
N GLU A 65 10.36 1.42 -0.81
CA GLU A 65 9.40 1.30 -1.91
C GLU A 65 8.12 2.09 -1.63
N ARG A 66 7.53 1.96 -0.43
CA ARG A 66 6.36 2.75 -0.04
C ARG A 66 6.62 4.26 -0.06
N SER A 67 7.83 4.69 0.30
CA SER A 67 8.25 6.09 0.24
C SER A 67 8.36 6.61 -1.19
N ILE A 68 8.89 5.80 -2.11
CA ILE A 68 8.99 6.13 -3.54
C ILE A 68 7.59 6.17 -4.16
N VAL A 69 6.76 5.15 -3.93
CA VAL A 69 5.36 5.09 -4.39
C VAL A 69 4.60 6.35 -3.98
N ARG A 70 4.70 6.76 -2.72
CA ARG A 70 4.01 7.98 -2.27
C ARG A 70 4.46 9.23 -3.04
N ARG A 71 5.75 9.38 -3.34
CA ARG A 71 6.27 10.52 -4.10
C ARG A 71 5.85 10.47 -5.57
N ALA A 72 5.89 9.29 -6.17
CA ALA A 72 5.38 9.06 -7.51
C ALA A 72 3.91 9.47 -7.61
N SER A 73 3.07 9.00 -6.70
CA SER A 73 1.63 9.32 -6.68
C SER A 73 1.33 10.81 -6.51
N VAL A 74 2.15 11.55 -5.74
CA VAL A 74 2.02 13.02 -5.66
C VAL A 74 2.31 13.67 -7.00
N ILE A 75 3.36 13.23 -7.71
CA ILE A 75 3.70 13.77 -9.03
C ILE A 75 2.59 13.42 -10.04
N GLU A 76 2.02 12.22 -9.98
CA GLU A 76 0.92 11.83 -10.87
C GLU A 76 -0.31 12.71 -10.69
N VAL A 77 -0.74 12.99 -9.45
CA VAL A 77 -1.87 13.89 -9.21
C VAL A 77 -1.60 15.29 -9.79
N GLU A 78 -0.38 15.83 -9.63
CA GLU A 78 -0.02 17.13 -10.17
C GLU A 78 0.01 17.13 -11.71
N LEU A 79 0.45 16.03 -12.32
CA LEU A 79 0.39 15.86 -13.78
C LEU A 79 -1.06 15.81 -14.28
N GLU A 80 -1.95 15.05 -13.62
CA GLU A 80 -3.38 15.02 -13.94
C GLU A 80 -4.01 16.43 -13.85
N MET A 81 -3.61 17.24 -12.88
CA MET A 81 -4.10 18.62 -12.75
C MET A 81 -3.59 19.52 -13.89
N LEU A 82 -2.34 19.36 -14.32
CA LEU A 82 -1.79 20.06 -15.48
C LEU A 82 -2.51 19.63 -16.77
N GLU A 83 -2.76 18.35 -16.96
CA GLU A 83 -3.51 17.81 -18.09
C GLU A 83 -4.93 18.39 -18.16
N ALA A 84 -5.62 18.48 -17.03
CA ALA A 84 -6.95 19.10 -16.95
C ALA A 84 -6.88 20.60 -17.29
N LYS A 85 -5.84 21.30 -16.86
CA LYS A 85 -5.59 22.71 -17.23
C LYS A 85 -5.38 22.86 -18.73
N PHE A 86 -4.56 21.98 -19.35
CA PHE A 86 -4.31 22.01 -20.80
C PHE A 86 -5.58 21.74 -21.60
N ALA A 87 -6.34 20.72 -21.18
CA ALA A 87 -7.60 20.37 -21.83
C ALA A 87 -8.62 21.51 -21.75
N SER A 88 -8.72 22.19 -20.61
CA SER A 88 -9.63 23.31 -20.41
C SER A 88 -9.23 24.55 -21.21
N ALA A 89 -7.92 24.80 -21.35
CA ALA A 89 -7.39 25.93 -22.12
C ALA A 89 -7.28 25.65 -23.62
N GLY A 90 -7.38 24.39 -24.04
CA GLY A 90 -7.14 23.95 -25.40
C GLY A 90 -5.68 23.97 -25.85
N GLN A 91 -4.77 24.35 -24.95
CA GLN A 91 -3.31 24.40 -25.19
C GLN A 91 -2.55 24.41 -23.86
N ALA A 92 -1.27 24.03 -23.91
CA ALA A 92 -0.35 24.23 -22.79
C ALA A 92 0.45 25.54 -22.97
N SER A 93 0.74 26.25 -21.89
CA SER A 93 1.77 27.31 -21.89
C SER A 93 3.16 26.68 -21.98
N GLY A 94 4.16 27.42 -22.47
CA GLY A 94 5.54 26.92 -22.54
C GLY A 94 6.06 26.48 -21.17
N ASP A 95 5.85 27.29 -20.13
CA ASP A 95 6.31 27.03 -18.76
C ASP A 95 5.62 25.79 -18.15
N ASP A 96 4.30 25.66 -18.34
CA ASP A 96 3.55 24.50 -17.86
C ASP A 96 3.98 23.22 -18.58
N LEU A 97 4.22 23.30 -19.90
CA LEU A 97 4.69 22.15 -20.69
C LEU A 97 6.10 21.72 -20.26
N ASP A 98 7.00 22.64 -20.00
CA ASP A 98 8.32 22.35 -19.46
C ASP A 98 8.25 21.69 -18.07
N LEU A 99 7.38 22.20 -17.22
CA LEU A 99 7.12 21.60 -15.91
C LEU A 99 6.58 20.18 -16.04
N TYR A 100 5.59 19.98 -16.92
CA TYR A 100 5.00 18.67 -17.20
C TYR A 100 6.05 17.65 -17.69
N VAL A 101 6.87 18.02 -18.66
CA VAL A 101 7.93 17.14 -19.20
C VAL A 101 8.95 16.75 -18.13
N ARG A 102 9.40 17.71 -17.31
CA ARG A 102 10.35 17.44 -16.21
C ARG A 102 9.73 16.55 -15.12
N ALA A 103 8.47 16.82 -14.74
CA ALA A 103 7.74 16.02 -13.76
C ALA A 103 7.53 14.59 -14.25
N SER A 104 7.11 14.42 -15.52
CA SER A 104 6.93 13.10 -16.14
C SER A 104 8.25 12.30 -16.20
N GLY A 105 9.37 12.96 -16.50
CA GLY A 105 10.69 12.32 -16.49
C GLY A 105 11.13 11.90 -15.09
N ASN A 106 10.79 12.66 -14.05
CA ASN A 106 11.05 12.30 -12.66
C ASN A 106 10.15 11.15 -12.20
N LEU A 107 8.85 11.21 -12.53
CA LEU A 107 7.90 10.14 -12.26
C LEU A 107 8.40 8.80 -12.83
N ARG A 108 8.78 8.79 -14.11
CA ARG A 108 9.32 7.60 -14.74
C ARG A 108 10.48 7.00 -13.96
N ARG A 109 11.46 7.82 -13.51
CA ARG A 109 12.60 7.36 -12.73
C ARG A 109 12.20 6.76 -11.37
N LEU A 110 11.21 7.33 -10.70
CA LEU A 110 10.69 6.79 -9.45
C LEU A 110 10.02 5.42 -9.67
N LEU A 111 9.21 5.30 -10.72
CA LEU A 111 8.54 4.04 -11.06
C LEU A 111 9.54 2.96 -11.51
N GLU A 112 10.55 3.32 -12.29
CA GLU A 112 11.64 2.41 -12.66
C GLU A 112 12.40 1.89 -11.42
N ALA A 113 12.59 2.71 -10.39
CA ALA A 113 13.29 2.32 -9.17
C ALA A 113 12.53 1.27 -8.35
N VAL A 114 11.20 1.25 -8.39
CA VAL A 114 10.37 0.23 -7.71
C VAL A 114 10.00 -0.95 -8.62
N GLY A 115 10.24 -0.81 -9.93
CA GLY A 115 9.90 -1.78 -10.96
C GLY A 115 8.53 -1.50 -11.58
N LEU A 116 8.48 -1.58 -12.92
CA LEU A 116 7.26 -1.30 -13.71
C LEU A 116 6.38 -2.55 -13.91
N GLN A 117 6.90 -3.72 -13.56
CA GLN A 117 6.16 -4.97 -13.73
C GLN A 117 5.36 -5.31 -12.48
N ARG A 118 4.12 -5.75 -12.71
CA ARG A 118 3.27 -6.25 -11.64
C ARG A 118 3.90 -7.47 -10.97
N ARG A 119 4.03 -7.43 -9.66
CA ARG A 119 4.52 -8.56 -8.86
C ARG A 119 3.36 -9.48 -8.48
N PRO A 120 3.53 -10.82 -8.55
CA PRO A 120 2.54 -11.74 -8.02
C PRO A 120 2.26 -11.44 -6.55
N ARG A 121 0.98 -11.49 -6.17
CA ARG A 121 0.62 -11.46 -4.75
C ARG A 121 0.95 -12.84 -4.16
N ASP A 122 1.70 -12.86 -3.08
CA ASP A 122 1.92 -14.10 -2.35
C ASP A 122 0.63 -14.48 -1.62
N VAL A 123 -0.06 -15.48 -2.15
CA VAL A 123 -1.32 -16.01 -1.59
C VAL A 123 -1.08 -17.30 -0.78
N THR A 124 0.19 -17.64 -0.55
CA THR A 124 0.57 -18.96 -0.03
C THR A 124 0.21 -19.13 1.44
N ASP A 125 0.33 -18.09 2.26
CA ASP A 125 0.12 -18.19 3.71
C ASP A 125 -1.32 -18.56 4.11
N GLY A 126 -2.32 -18.01 3.42
CA GLY A 126 -3.73 -18.31 3.72
C GLY A 126 -4.21 -19.67 3.24
N HIS A 127 -3.61 -20.21 2.17
CA HIS A 127 -4.04 -21.47 1.55
C HIS A 127 -3.43 -22.68 2.27
N VAL A 128 -2.19 -22.58 2.73
CA VAL A 128 -1.50 -23.65 3.45
C VAL A 128 -2.19 -23.93 4.79
N GLU A 129 -2.52 -22.87 5.57
CA GLU A 129 -3.27 -23.05 6.82
C GLU A 129 -4.66 -23.64 6.61
N GLN A 130 -5.32 -23.32 5.51
CA GLN A 130 -6.65 -23.87 5.21
C GLN A 130 -6.58 -25.32 4.76
N ILE A 131 -5.57 -25.71 3.99
CA ILE A 131 -5.32 -27.10 3.58
C ILE A 131 -4.94 -27.94 4.79
N ASP A 132 -4.05 -27.49 5.66
CA ASP A 132 -3.65 -28.20 6.88
C ASP A 132 -4.83 -28.42 7.84
N ARG A 133 -5.73 -27.43 7.94
CA ARG A 133 -6.95 -27.56 8.73
C ARG A 133 -7.92 -28.60 8.17
N VAL A 134 -8.10 -28.62 6.84
CA VAL A 134 -8.97 -29.60 6.17
C VAL A 134 -8.37 -31.00 6.27
N LEU A 135 -7.06 -31.17 6.09
CA LEU A 135 -6.38 -32.44 6.25
C LEU A 135 -6.43 -32.97 7.69
N GLY A 136 -6.37 -32.07 8.68
CA GLY A 136 -6.59 -32.39 10.09
C GLY A 136 -7.97 -33.01 10.35
N TYR A 137 -9.03 -32.38 9.85
CA TYR A 137 -10.40 -32.92 9.96
C TYR A 137 -10.59 -34.28 9.30
N ILE A 138 -9.99 -34.48 8.12
CA ILE A 138 -10.08 -35.78 7.41
C ILE A 138 -9.35 -36.88 8.19
N ARG A 139 -8.23 -36.58 8.82
CA ARG A 139 -7.46 -37.54 9.60
C ARG A 139 -8.18 -37.93 10.91
N GLU A 140 -8.85 -36.98 11.58
CA GLU A 140 -9.66 -37.25 12.77
C GLU A 140 -10.92 -38.08 12.44
N ALA A 141 -11.56 -37.80 11.31
CA ALA A 141 -12.75 -38.54 10.88
C ALA A 141 -12.47 -39.99 10.43
N ALA A 142 -11.20 -40.32 10.13
CA ALA A 142 -10.76 -41.65 9.67
C ALA A 142 -10.22 -42.55 10.80
N SER A 143 -10.22 -42.06 12.05
CA SER A 143 -9.74 -42.77 13.24
C SER A 143 -10.88 -43.26 14.09
#